data_80435998c6c844f561a665343a177e39
#
_entry.id   80435998c6c844f561a665343a177e39
#
_cell.length_a   1.000
_cell.length_b   1.000
_cell.length_c   1.000
_cell.angle_alpha   90.00
_cell.angle_beta   90.00
_cell.angle_gamma   90.00
#
_symmetry.space_group_name_H-M   'P 1'
#
loop_
_entity.id
_entity.type
_entity.pdbx_description
1 polymer ?
#
loop_
_entity_poly.entity_id
_entity_poly.type
_entity_poly.pdbx_seq_one_letter_code
_entity_poly.pdbx_strand_id
1 'polypeptide(L)'
;MPPKVKSPEERAQLRAKILDAARSLFVEKGIEAVSMREIAKQINYSATTLYHHFADKETLLQTVCDEDFLALAGNMREVMKIPDLVTRIKALNQGYAQFALEHPSPYRLMFMTPRTPCNLDITQIQQGNIEQDAYAQLKLVVQEAFDACLFKPELTDFELIAQILWASIHGVCSLEIALGHETWIHWATIEARLSLMQTAVLQGLLRQ
;
A
#
# COMPACT_ATOMS: atom_id res chain seq x y z
N MET A 1 -17.96 -23.89 -33.66
CA MET A 1 -17.15 -22.70 -33.89
C MET A 1 -15.94 -22.74 -32.97
N PRO A 2 -14.71 -22.59 -33.47
CA PRO A 2 -13.56 -22.47 -32.55
C PRO A 2 -13.74 -21.24 -31.64
N PRO A 3 -13.31 -21.28 -30.37
CA PRO A 3 -13.43 -20.16 -29.47
C PRO A 3 -12.65 -18.97 -30.03
N LYS A 4 -13.31 -17.81 -30.06
CA LYS A 4 -12.70 -16.56 -30.55
C LYS A 4 -11.49 -16.24 -29.65
N VAL A 5 -10.31 -16.17 -30.22
CA VAL A 5 -9.09 -15.79 -29.52
C VAL A 5 -9.26 -14.35 -29.05
N LYS A 6 -9.23 -14.10 -27.75
CA LYS A 6 -9.31 -12.75 -27.17
C LYS A 6 -8.15 -11.90 -27.60
N SER A 7 -8.41 -10.63 -27.90
CA SER A 7 -7.36 -9.65 -28.20
C SER A 7 -6.46 -9.40 -26.98
N PRO A 8 -5.25 -8.82 -27.15
CA PRO A 8 -4.41 -8.42 -26.02
C PRO A 8 -5.14 -7.48 -25.05
N GLU A 9 -5.95 -6.56 -25.56
CA GLU A 9 -6.74 -5.61 -24.77
C GLU A 9 -7.83 -6.34 -23.96
N GLU A 10 -8.56 -7.28 -24.60
CA GLU A 10 -9.58 -8.10 -23.92
C GLU A 10 -8.97 -8.97 -22.82
N ARG A 11 -7.74 -9.46 -23.01
CA ARG A 11 -6.99 -10.22 -21.99
C ARG A 11 -6.58 -9.33 -20.83
N ALA A 12 -6.08 -8.12 -21.09
CA ALA A 12 -5.71 -7.16 -20.06
C ALA A 12 -6.91 -6.71 -19.22
N GLN A 13 -8.06 -6.42 -19.88
CA GLN A 13 -9.31 -6.07 -19.21
C GLN A 13 -9.82 -7.21 -18.33
N LEU A 14 -9.75 -8.46 -18.80
CA LEU A 14 -10.15 -9.60 -18.00
C LEU A 14 -9.21 -9.80 -16.81
N ARG A 15 -7.88 -9.64 -17.02
CA ARG A 15 -6.90 -9.72 -15.94
C ARG A 15 -7.20 -8.70 -14.83
N ALA A 16 -7.47 -7.45 -15.19
CA ALA A 16 -7.86 -6.41 -14.23
C ALA A 16 -9.13 -6.78 -13.46
N LYS A 17 -10.18 -7.28 -14.15
CA LYS A 17 -11.40 -7.75 -13.50
C LYS A 17 -11.16 -8.89 -12.51
N ILE A 18 -10.26 -9.82 -12.82
CA ILE A 18 -9.89 -10.91 -11.92
C ILE A 18 -9.23 -10.35 -10.66
N LEU A 19 -8.28 -9.42 -10.80
CA LEU A 19 -7.56 -8.81 -9.69
C LEU A 19 -8.50 -8.01 -8.77
N ASP A 20 -9.42 -7.23 -9.34
CA ASP A 20 -10.40 -6.44 -8.57
C ASP A 20 -11.37 -7.34 -7.79
N ALA A 21 -11.89 -8.39 -8.42
CA ALA A 21 -12.75 -9.37 -7.76
C ALA A 21 -12.03 -10.14 -6.66
N ALA A 22 -10.77 -10.54 -6.90
CA ALA A 22 -9.95 -11.22 -5.92
C ALA A 22 -9.68 -10.31 -4.72
N ARG A 23 -9.28 -9.06 -4.95
CA ARG A 23 -9.04 -8.06 -3.90
C ARG A 23 -10.28 -7.87 -3.02
N SER A 24 -11.44 -7.66 -3.63
CA SER A 24 -12.70 -7.47 -2.91
C SER A 24 -13.04 -8.68 -2.04
N LEU A 25 -12.96 -9.88 -2.59
CA LEU A 25 -13.27 -11.11 -1.86
C LEU A 25 -12.28 -11.39 -0.73
N PHE A 26 -10.98 -11.17 -0.94
CA PHE A 26 -9.95 -11.35 0.09
C PHE A 26 -10.14 -10.40 1.28
N VAL A 27 -10.56 -9.16 1.01
CA VAL A 27 -10.86 -8.18 2.06
C VAL A 27 -12.14 -8.53 2.81
N GLU A 28 -13.19 -8.96 2.09
CA GLU A 28 -14.51 -9.24 2.67
C GLU A 28 -14.51 -10.53 3.52
N LYS A 29 -13.87 -11.60 3.00
CA LYS A 29 -14.01 -12.95 3.57
C LYS A 29 -12.73 -13.50 4.19
N GLY A 30 -11.60 -12.80 3.99
CA GLY A 30 -10.28 -13.29 4.33
C GLY A 30 -9.70 -14.20 3.25
N ILE A 31 -8.37 -14.23 3.18
CA ILE A 31 -7.62 -14.94 2.12
C ILE A 31 -7.93 -16.45 2.12
N GLU A 32 -7.96 -17.06 3.31
CA GLU A 32 -8.14 -18.52 3.43
C GLU A 32 -9.51 -19.00 2.97
N ALA A 33 -10.56 -18.20 3.21
CA ALA A 33 -11.94 -18.58 2.88
C ALA A 33 -12.26 -18.47 1.37
N VAL A 34 -11.42 -17.77 0.59
CA VAL A 34 -11.66 -17.50 -0.83
C VAL A 34 -11.00 -18.53 -1.72
N SER A 35 -11.74 -19.06 -2.71
CA SER A 35 -11.24 -19.98 -3.72
C SER A 35 -11.22 -19.36 -5.12
N MET A 36 -10.37 -19.89 -6.01
CA MET A 36 -10.34 -19.51 -7.44
C MET A 36 -11.71 -19.67 -8.12
N ARG A 37 -12.50 -20.69 -7.72
CA ARG A 37 -13.86 -20.89 -8.24
C ARG A 37 -14.83 -19.77 -7.83
N GLU A 38 -14.69 -19.29 -6.63
CA GLU A 38 -15.52 -18.19 -6.10
C GLU A 38 -15.20 -16.87 -6.80
N ILE A 39 -13.92 -16.57 -7.00
CA ILE A 39 -13.47 -15.39 -7.77
C ILE A 39 -14.02 -15.47 -9.21
N ALA A 40 -13.90 -16.64 -9.86
CA ALA A 40 -14.43 -16.84 -11.21
C ALA A 40 -15.96 -16.59 -11.27
N LYS A 41 -16.71 -17.11 -10.29
CA LYS A 41 -18.15 -16.91 -10.18
C LYS A 41 -18.51 -15.43 -10.05
N GLN A 42 -17.76 -14.68 -9.25
CA GLN A 42 -17.97 -13.24 -9.02
C GLN A 42 -17.95 -12.43 -10.33
N ILE A 43 -17.11 -12.81 -11.27
CA ILE A 43 -16.94 -12.11 -12.56
C ILE A 43 -17.66 -12.81 -13.72
N ASN A 44 -18.48 -13.84 -13.44
CA ASN A 44 -19.21 -14.65 -14.44
C ASN A 44 -18.30 -15.35 -15.46
N TYR A 45 -17.19 -15.92 -14.98
CA TYR A 45 -16.27 -16.74 -15.78
C TYR A 45 -16.09 -18.14 -15.18
N SER A 46 -15.48 -19.06 -15.95
CA SER A 46 -15.12 -20.38 -15.44
C SER A 46 -13.81 -20.32 -14.63
N ALA A 47 -13.64 -21.22 -13.66
CA ALA A 47 -12.36 -21.35 -12.95
C ALA A 47 -11.20 -21.68 -13.91
N THR A 48 -11.45 -22.47 -14.97
CA THR A 48 -10.48 -22.75 -16.01
C THR A 48 -9.95 -21.46 -16.66
N THR A 49 -10.84 -20.48 -16.89
CA THR A 49 -10.43 -19.18 -17.44
C THR A 49 -9.46 -18.45 -16.51
N LEU A 50 -9.69 -18.49 -15.19
CA LEU A 50 -8.79 -17.89 -14.23
C LEU A 50 -7.42 -18.57 -14.20
N TYR A 51 -7.41 -19.92 -14.23
CA TYR A 51 -6.17 -20.68 -14.27
C TYR A 51 -5.33 -20.45 -15.53
N HIS A 52 -5.92 -19.93 -16.62
CA HIS A 52 -5.15 -19.44 -17.77
C HIS A 52 -4.43 -18.10 -17.53
N HIS A 53 -4.86 -17.35 -16.53
CA HIS A 53 -4.25 -16.05 -16.15
C HIS A 53 -3.32 -16.16 -14.94
N PHE A 54 -3.66 -17.02 -13.97
CA PHE A 54 -2.93 -17.20 -12.72
C PHE A 54 -2.85 -18.68 -12.37
N ALA A 55 -1.65 -19.17 -12.13
CA ALA A 55 -1.40 -20.60 -11.89
C ALA A 55 -2.17 -21.11 -10.65
N ASP A 56 -2.26 -20.30 -9.62
CA ASP A 56 -2.91 -20.62 -8.36
C ASP A 56 -3.37 -19.36 -7.61
N LYS A 57 -3.97 -19.56 -6.44
CA LYS A 57 -4.44 -18.47 -5.57
C LYS A 57 -3.29 -17.64 -5.00
N GLU A 58 -2.16 -18.25 -4.69
CA GLU A 58 -0.98 -17.58 -4.15
C GLU A 58 -0.39 -16.59 -5.16
N THR A 59 -0.21 -17.02 -6.40
CA THR A 59 0.24 -16.18 -7.51
C THR A 59 -0.74 -15.01 -7.76
N LEU A 60 -2.04 -15.28 -7.69
CA LEU A 60 -3.06 -14.25 -7.84
C LEU A 60 -2.99 -13.23 -6.69
N LEU A 61 -2.92 -13.69 -5.44
CA LEU A 61 -2.81 -12.84 -4.26
C LEU A 61 -1.54 -11.98 -4.32
N GLN A 62 -0.40 -12.59 -4.63
CA GLN A 62 0.86 -11.86 -4.76
C GLN A 62 0.78 -10.79 -5.84
N THR A 63 0.19 -11.10 -7.00
CA THR A 63 -0.01 -10.12 -8.07
C THR A 63 -0.90 -8.95 -7.63
N VAL A 64 -1.99 -9.22 -6.90
CA VAL A 64 -2.85 -8.16 -6.35
C VAL A 64 -2.05 -7.26 -5.43
N CYS A 65 -1.28 -7.83 -4.51
CA CYS A 65 -0.46 -7.06 -3.58
C CYS A 65 0.63 -6.25 -4.31
N ASP A 66 1.30 -6.85 -5.28
CA ASP A 66 2.35 -6.16 -6.06
C ASP A 66 1.79 -4.94 -6.80
N GLU A 67 0.63 -5.08 -7.45
CA GLU A 67 -0.01 -3.94 -8.12
C GLU A 67 -0.39 -2.82 -7.14
N ASP A 68 -0.91 -3.17 -5.96
CA ASP A 68 -1.29 -2.20 -4.94
C ASP A 68 -0.04 -1.48 -4.34
N PHE A 69 1.07 -2.20 -4.12
CA PHE A 69 2.33 -1.61 -3.68
C PHE A 69 2.96 -0.72 -4.76
N LEU A 70 2.92 -1.14 -6.04
CA LEU A 70 3.39 -0.32 -7.16
C LEU A 70 2.55 0.96 -7.32
N ALA A 71 1.24 0.88 -7.10
CA ALA A 71 0.38 2.06 -7.12
C ALA A 71 0.74 3.04 -5.98
N LEU A 72 0.98 2.53 -4.77
CA LEU A 72 1.42 3.35 -3.64
C LEU A 72 2.77 4.04 -3.95
N ALA A 73 3.77 3.30 -4.44
CA ALA A 73 5.06 3.88 -4.82
C ALA A 73 4.94 4.90 -5.96
N GLY A 74 4.07 4.61 -6.94
CA GLY A 74 3.81 5.49 -8.08
C GLY A 74 3.24 6.85 -7.67
N ASN A 75 2.32 6.89 -6.71
CA ASN A 75 1.73 8.13 -6.20
C ASN A 75 2.76 9.05 -5.52
N MET A 76 3.87 8.51 -5.05
CA MET A 76 4.92 9.27 -4.36
C MET A 76 6.04 9.74 -5.28
N ARG A 77 6.06 9.32 -6.56
CA ARG A 77 7.16 9.61 -7.50
C ARG A 77 7.43 11.10 -7.67
N GLU A 78 6.40 11.93 -7.83
CA GLU A 78 6.56 13.37 -7.98
C GLU A 78 7.01 14.06 -6.68
N VAL A 79 6.60 13.51 -5.53
CA VAL A 79 7.02 13.97 -4.21
C VAL A 79 8.54 13.87 -4.04
N MET A 80 9.16 12.83 -4.60
CA MET A 80 10.62 12.62 -4.51
C MET A 80 11.44 13.74 -5.17
N LYS A 81 10.83 14.57 -6.01
CA LYS A 81 11.47 15.74 -6.66
C LYS A 81 11.50 17.00 -5.80
N ILE A 82 10.80 17.03 -4.67
CA ILE A 82 10.76 18.20 -3.77
C ILE A 82 12.16 18.41 -3.15
N PRO A 83 12.80 19.58 -3.33
CA PRO A 83 14.17 19.80 -2.87
C PRO A 83 14.29 19.85 -1.34
N ASP A 84 13.35 20.50 -0.66
CA ASP A 84 13.36 20.62 0.81
C ASP A 84 12.96 19.29 1.46
N LEU A 85 13.87 18.70 2.24
CA LEU A 85 13.73 17.36 2.81
C LEU A 85 12.59 17.28 3.82
N VAL A 86 12.38 18.29 4.63
CA VAL A 86 11.28 18.29 5.62
C VAL A 86 9.93 18.36 4.90
N THR A 87 9.83 19.22 3.89
CA THR A 87 8.63 19.29 3.02
C THR A 87 8.40 17.98 2.28
N ARG A 88 9.47 17.32 1.81
CA ARG A 88 9.40 16.03 1.14
C ARG A 88 8.88 14.94 2.07
N ILE A 89 9.37 14.86 3.31
CA ILE A 89 8.84 13.92 4.33
C ILE A 89 7.34 14.18 4.58
N LYS A 90 6.96 15.45 4.74
CA LYS A 90 5.55 15.80 4.92
C LYS A 90 4.67 15.37 3.74
N ALA A 91 5.15 15.59 2.53
CA ALA A 91 4.43 15.24 1.31
C ALA A 91 4.34 13.72 1.10
N LEU A 92 5.37 12.94 1.48
CA LEU A 92 5.31 11.46 1.51
C LEU A 92 4.21 10.98 2.47
N ASN A 93 4.13 11.55 3.67
CA ASN A 93 3.07 11.21 4.62
C ASN A 93 1.68 11.55 4.06
N GLN A 94 1.51 12.70 3.40
CA GLN A 94 0.25 13.08 2.76
C GLN A 94 -0.12 12.11 1.63
N GLY A 95 0.82 11.76 0.75
CA GLY A 95 0.59 10.79 -0.33
C GLY A 95 0.22 9.40 0.20
N TYR A 96 0.86 8.96 1.29
CA TYR A 96 0.49 7.71 1.96
C TYR A 96 -0.93 7.74 2.53
N ALA A 97 -1.29 8.83 3.24
CA ALA A 97 -2.63 8.99 3.79
C ALA A 97 -3.69 9.09 2.70
N GLN A 98 -3.41 9.83 1.63
CA GLN A 98 -4.31 9.94 0.48
C GLN A 98 -4.57 8.55 -0.14
N PHE A 99 -3.52 7.77 -0.41
CA PHE A 99 -3.68 6.41 -0.91
C PHE A 99 -4.54 5.54 0.02
N ALA A 100 -4.26 5.58 1.33
CA ALA A 100 -4.99 4.80 2.31
C ALA A 100 -6.49 5.12 2.33
N LEU A 101 -6.85 6.40 2.26
CA LEU A 101 -8.23 6.89 2.35
C LEU A 101 -8.99 6.72 1.02
N GLU A 102 -8.33 6.89 -0.11
CA GLU A 102 -8.94 6.70 -1.43
C GLU A 102 -9.04 5.23 -1.83
N HIS A 103 -8.15 4.38 -1.29
CA HIS A 103 -8.06 2.96 -1.62
C HIS A 103 -8.09 2.06 -0.37
N PRO A 104 -9.19 2.10 0.44
CA PRO A 104 -9.23 1.37 1.71
C PRO A 104 -9.17 -0.15 1.55
N SER A 105 -9.69 -0.72 0.45
CA SER A 105 -9.62 -2.17 0.20
C SER A 105 -8.20 -2.65 -0.14
N PRO A 106 -7.47 -2.03 -1.09
CA PRO A 106 -6.04 -2.25 -1.26
C PRO A 106 -5.27 -2.12 0.05
N TYR A 107 -5.45 -1.02 0.77
CA TYR A 107 -4.74 -0.75 2.03
C TYR A 107 -4.98 -1.83 3.09
N ARG A 108 -6.24 -2.28 3.27
CA ARG A 108 -6.57 -3.40 4.18
C ARG A 108 -5.84 -4.68 3.79
N LEU A 109 -5.82 -5.02 2.50
CA LEU A 109 -5.15 -6.23 2.02
C LEU A 109 -3.62 -6.16 2.21
N MET A 110 -3.02 -5.00 1.92
CA MET A 110 -1.58 -4.78 2.05
C MET A 110 -1.08 -4.87 3.50
N PHE A 111 -1.81 -4.26 4.44
CA PHE A 111 -1.28 -3.98 5.77
C PHE A 111 -2.10 -4.51 6.95
N MET A 112 -3.39 -4.82 6.76
CA MET A 112 -4.30 -5.13 7.86
C MET A 112 -4.85 -6.57 7.79
N THR A 113 -4.66 -7.28 6.70
CA THR A 113 -5.12 -8.65 6.53
C THR A 113 -3.99 -9.62 6.83
N PRO A 114 -4.18 -10.60 7.74
CA PRO A 114 -3.20 -11.66 7.96
C PRO A 114 -2.91 -12.40 6.65
N ARG A 115 -1.64 -12.52 6.32
CA ARG A 115 -1.18 -13.22 5.13
C ARG A 115 0.14 -13.93 5.41
N THR A 116 0.43 -14.94 4.61
CA THR A 116 1.79 -15.51 4.54
C THR A 116 2.79 -14.41 4.15
N PRO A 117 4.03 -14.47 4.65
CA PRO A 117 5.08 -13.58 4.19
C PRO A 117 5.15 -13.53 2.66
N CYS A 118 5.53 -12.37 2.12
CA CYS A 118 5.75 -12.20 0.68
C CYS A 118 6.64 -13.32 0.16
N ASN A 119 6.17 -14.05 -0.85
CA ASN A 119 6.99 -15.05 -1.51
C ASN A 119 7.91 -14.32 -2.51
N LEU A 120 9.18 -14.20 -2.14
CA LEU A 120 10.19 -13.48 -2.92
C LEU A 120 10.44 -14.11 -4.30
N ASP A 121 10.08 -15.39 -4.48
CA ASP A 121 10.22 -16.07 -5.77
C ASP A 121 9.10 -15.72 -6.76
N ILE A 122 7.98 -15.18 -6.25
CA ILE A 122 6.80 -14.86 -7.06
C ILE A 122 6.64 -13.35 -7.25
N THR A 123 7.05 -12.53 -6.28
CA THR A 123 6.89 -11.07 -6.35
C THR A 123 7.65 -10.47 -7.53
N GLN A 124 7.01 -9.51 -8.20
CA GLN A 124 7.62 -8.71 -9.27
C GLN A 124 8.21 -7.40 -8.75
N ILE A 125 8.03 -7.09 -7.46
CA ILE A 125 8.60 -5.89 -6.84
C ILE A 125 10.05 -6.14 -6.49
N GLN A 126 10.91 -5.28 -6.98
CA GLN A 126 12.30 -5.24 -6.57
C GLN A 126 12.43 -4.43 -5.28
N GLN A 127 12.60 -5.14 -4.15
CA GLN A 127 12.79 -4.51 -2.84
C GLN A 127 13.99 -3.57 -2.85
N GLY A 128 13.82 -2.39 -2.26
CA GLY A 128 14.84 -1.33 -2.26
C GLY A 128 14.88 -0.49 -3.54
N ASN A 129 14.14 -0.84 -4.58
CA ASN A 129 14.01 -0.02 -5.78
C ASN A 129 13.02 1.13 -5.54
N ILE A 130 13.51 2.37 -5.52
CA ILE A 130 12.70 3.57 -5.26
C ILE A 130 11.56 3.81 -6.26
N GLU A 131 11.61 3.19 -7.45
CA GLU A 131 10.51 3.28 -8.43
C GLU A 131 9.36 2.34 -8.12
N GLN A 132 9.58 1.33 -7.28
CA GLN A 132 8.64 0.24 -7.01
C GLN A 132 8.30 0.06 -5.54
N ASP A 133 9.14 0.57 -4.64
CA ASP A 133 9.07 0.36 -3.20
C ASP A 133 8.89 1.68 -2.44
N ALA A 134 7.67 1.92 -1.96
CA ALA A 134 7.33 3.13 -1.20
C ALA A 134 8.12 3.26 0.12
N TYR A 135 8.48 2.12 0.75
CA TYR A 135 9.31 2.16 1.94
C TYR A 135 10.76 2.55 1.62
N ALA A 136 11.30 2.10 0.49
CA ALA A 136 12.60 2.54 0.01
C ALA A 136 12.64 4.04 -0.27
N GLN A 137 11.57 4.62 -0.81
CA GLN A 137 11.44 6.07 -0.99
C GLN A 137 11.51 6.80 0.36
N LEU A 138 10.76 6.36 1.36
CA LEU A 138 10.79 6.94 2.71
C LEU A 138 12.20 6.83 3.33
N LYS A 139 12.80 5.64 3.27
CA LYS A 139 14.17 5.42 3.78
C LYS A 139 15.17 6.36 3.15
N LEU A 140 15.14 6.52 1.83
CA LEU A 140 16.05 7.41 1.12
C LEU A 140 15.93 8.85 1.61
N VAL A 141 14.72 9.38 1.70
CA VAL A 141 14.50 10.77 2.15
C VAL A 141 14.91 10.97 3.60
N VAL A 142 14.64 9.99 4.46
CA VAL A 142 15.07 10.04 5.88
C VAL A 142 16.57 9.93 6.00
N GLN A 143 17.24 9.12 5.21
CA GLN A 143 18.70 9.03 5.17
C GLN A 143 19.31 10.35 4.71
N GLU A 144 18.82 10.95 3.61
CA GLU A 144 19.28 12.27 3.16
C GLU A 144 19.13 13.34 4.25
N ALA A 145 18.00 13.34 4.98
CA ALA A 145 17.76 14.27 6.08
C ALA A 145 18.67 14.00 7.29
N PHE A 146 18.98 12.72 7.54
CA PHE A 146 19.92 12.30 8.58
C PHE A 146 21.34 12.75 8.26
N ASP A 147 21.81 12.54 7.05
CA ASP A 147 23.14 12.95 6.58
C ASP A 147 23.28 14.48 6.54
N ALA A 148 22.18 15.19 6.29
CA ALA A 148 22.11 16.65 6.40
C ALA A 148 21.99 17.17 7.87
N CYS A 149 22.08 16.28 8.87
CA CYS A 149 21.99 16.61 10.29
C CYS A 149 20.71 17.35 10.71
N LEU A 150 19.58 17.06 10.05
CA LEU A 150 18.28 17.70 10.37
C LEU A 150 17.60 17.10 11.61
N PHE A 151 17.96 15.88 11.99
CA PHE A 151 17.41 15.24 13.19
C PHE A 151 18.20 15.59 14.45
N LYS A 152 17.59 15.38 15.62
CA LYS A 152 18.22 15.56 16.92
C LYS A 152 19.45 14.67 17.06
N PRO A 153 20.55 15.15 17.70
CA PRO A 153 21.81 14.41 17.78
C PRO A 153 21.73 13.05 18.49
N GLU A 154 20.77 12.91 19.41
CA GLU A 154 20.51 11.65 20.11
C GLU A 154 19.88 10.56 19.24
N LEU A 155 19.34 10.93 18.09
CA LEU A 155 18.75 10.01 17.11
C LEU A 155 19.85 9.53 16.14
N THR A 156 20.42 8.39 16.41
CA THR A 156 21.59 7.85 15.70
C THR A 156 21.28 6.78 14.66
N ASP A 157 19.99 6.41 14.52
CA ASP A 157 19.52 5.36 13.62
C ASP A 157 18.42 5.91 12.70
N PHE A 158 18.77 6.15 11.43
CA PHE A 158 17.83 6.67 10.43
C PHE A 158 16.76 5.63 10.05
N GLU A 159 17.04 4.33 10.12
CA GLU A 159 16.02 3.31 9.85
C GLU A 159 14.94 3.29 10.93
N LEU A 160 15.32 3.46 12.19
CA LEU A 160 14.37 3.63 13.28
C LEU A 160 13.50 4.89 13.08
N ILE A 161 14.09 6.01 12.65
CA ILE A 161 13.34 7.23 12.32
C ILE A 161 12.33 6.97 11.20
N ALA A 162 12.73 6.29 10.12
CA ALA A 162 11.83 5.95 9.02
C ALA A 162 10.66 5.05 9.49
N GLN A 163 10.95 4.05 10.33
CA GLN A 163 9.93 3.17 10.90
C GLN A 163 8.93 3.92 11.78
N ILE A 164 9.38 4.86 12.60
CA ILE A 164 8.50 5.67 13.47
C ILE A 164 7.62 6.61 12.63
N LEU A 165 8.16 7.25 11.60
CA LEU A 165 7.39 8.07 10.67
C LEU A 165 6.29 7.24 10.00
N TRP A 166 6.65 6.07 9.49
CA TRP A 166 5.67 5.17 8.87
C TRP A 166 4.63 4.66 9.86
N ALA A 167 5.04 4.16 11.04
CA ALA A 167 4.13 3.66 12.06
C ALA A 167 3.11 4.72 12.51
N SER A 168 3.55 5.98 12.62
CA SER A 168 2.70 7.08 13.05
C SER A 168 1.58 7.37 12.04
N ILE A 169 1.91 7.53 10.76
CA ILE A 169 0.92 7.79 9.71
C ILE A 169 0.02 6.56 9.48
N HIS A 170 0.61 5.35 9.50
CA HIS A 170 -0.12 4.10 9.39
C HIS A 170 -1.15 3.96 10.53
N GLY A 171 -0.78 4.29 11.76
CA GLY A 171 -1.69 4.24 12.91
C GLY A 171 -2.93 5.10 12.72
N VAL A 172 -2.78 6.34 12.27
CA VAL A 172 -3.92 7.23 12.00
C VAL A 172 -4.80 6.70 10.89
N CYS A 173 -4.22 6.28 9.76
CA CYS A 173 -4.96 5.75 8.60
C CYS A 173 -5.67 4.43 8.92
N SER A 174 -5.01 3.50 9.61
CA SER A 174 -5.57 2.20 9.95
C SER A 174 -6.75 2.32 10.92
N LEU A 175 -6.65 3.22 11.91
CA LEU A 175 -7.78 3.50 12.83
C LEU A 175 -8.97 4.13 12.09
N GLU A 176 -8.72 5.07 11.17
CA GLU A 176 -9.78 5.63 10.34
C GLU A 176 -10.50 4.57 9.51
N ILE A 177 -9.74 3.73 8.80
CA ILE A 177 -10.27 2.69 7.93
C ILE A 177 -11.01 1.60 8.74
N ALA A 178 -10.52 1.25 9.92
CA ALA A 178 -11.10 0.18 10.72
C ALA A 178 -12.28 0.64 11.57
N LEU A 179 -12.19 1.82 12.18
CA LEU A 179 -13.08 2.27 13.26
C LEU A 179 -13.69 3.66 13.01
N GLY A 180 -13.36 4.35 11.91
CA GLY A 180 -13.82 5.72 11.64
C GLY A 180 -15.36 5.85 11.57
N HIS A 181 -16.05 4.74 11.32
CA HIS A 181 -17.53 4.68 11.31
C HIS A 181 -18.15 4.42 12.69
N GLU A 182 -17.35 4.09 13.71
CA GLU A 182 -17.83 3.79 15.06
C GLU A 182 -18.32 5.06 15.78
N THR A 183 -19.51 5.01 16.34
CA THR A 183 -20.16 6.17 16.95
C THR A 183 -19.84 6.36 18.44
N TRP A 184 -19.23 5.37 19.10
CA TRP A 184 -18.83 5.46 20.51
C TRP A 184 -17.54 6.27 20.72
N ILE A 185 -16.80 6.56 19.63
CA ILE A 185 -15.64 7.46 19.65
C ILE A 185 -16.05 8.79 19.02
N HIS A 186 -15.83 9.90 19.71
CA HIS A 186 -15.98 11.23 19.14
C HIS A 186 -14.73 11.60 18.34
N TRP A 187 -14.65 11.10 17.11
CA TRP A 187 -13.50 11.32 16.23
C TRP A 187 -13.36 12.82 15.87
N ALA A 188 -12.16 13.37 16.07
CA ALA A 188 -11.78 14.58 15.34
C ALA A 188 -11.70 14.28 13.85
N THR A 189 -11.74 15.30 12.98
CA THR A 189 -11.62 15.08 11.53
C THR A 189 -10.30 14.41 11.19
N ILE A 190 -10.28 13.62 10.13
CA ILE A 190 -9.07 12.91 9.72
C ILE A 190 -7.93 13.87 9.41
N GLU A 191 -8.24 15.03 8.81
CA GLU A 191 -7.27 16.08 8.50
C GLU A 191 -6.63 16.66 9.78
N ALA A 192 -7.43 16.91 10.82
CA ALA A 192 -6.94 17.40 12.10
C ALA A 192 -6.00 16.36 12.77
N ARG A 193 -6.37 15.10 12.76
CA ARG A 193 -5.57 14.01 13.32
C ARG A 193 -4.24 13.82 12.56
N LEU A 194 -4.27 13.83 11.22
CA LEU A 194 -3.09 13.76 10.38
C LEU A 194 -2.15 14.95 10.61
N SER A 195 -2.69 16.17 10.64
CA SER A 195 -1.92 17.41 10.87
C SER A 195 -1.25 17.43 12.25
N LEU A 196 -1.99 17.10 13.31
CA LEU A 196 -1.46 17.05 14.65
C LEU A 196 -0.40 15.98 14.82
N MET A 197 -0.66 14.76 14.34
CA MET A 197 0.30 13.66 14.35
C MET A 197 1.60 14.06 13.64
N GLN A 198 1.50 14.57 12.41
CA GLN A 198 2.67 14.97 11.62
C GLN A 198 3.49 16.05 12.32
N THR A 199 2.82 17.06 12.90
CA THR A 199 3.47 18.14 13.64
C THR A 199 4.19 17.59 14.88
N ALA A 200 3.50 16.79 15.69
CA ALA A 200 4.05 16.26 16.94
C ALA A 200 5.26 15.33 16.68
N VAL A 201 5.16 14.45 15.68
CA VAL A 201 6.24 13.52 15.33
C VAL A 201 7.45 14.29 14.81
N LEU A 202 7.27 15.21 13.86
CA LEU A 202 8.39 15.98 13.30
C LEU A 202 9.04 16.89 14.32
N GLN A 203 8.28 17.57 15.20
CA GLN A 203 8.85 18.35 16.33
C GLN A 203 9.62 17.47 17.33
N GLY A 204 9.17 16.22 17.49
CA GLY A 204 9.88 15.23 18.31
C GLY A 204 11.21 14.79 17.72
N LEU A 205 11.34 14.74 16.39
CA LEU A 205 12.49 14.19 15.67
C LEU A 205 13.49 15.28 15.19
N LEU A 206 13.00 16.41 14.72
CA LEU A 206 13.84 17.46 14.10
C LEU A 206 14.60 18.28 15.14
N ARG A 207 15.78 18.76 14.75
CA ARG A 207 16.49 19.83 15.47
C ARG A 207 15.63 21.09 15.50
N GLN A 208 15.68 21.78 16.63
CA GLN A 208 15.13 23.14 16.78
C GLN A 208 16.13 24.16 16.25
#